data_6d7e2ffeb3246b78c9181204085873a7
#
_entry.id   6d7e2ffeb3246b78c9181204085873a7
#
_cell.length_a   1.000
_cell.length_b   1.000
_cell.length_c   1.000
_cell.angle_alpha   90.00
_cell.angle_beta   90.00
_cell.angle_gamma   90.00
#
_symmetry.space_group_name_H-M   'P 1'
#
loop_
_entity.id
_entity.type
_entity.pdbx_description
1 polymer ?
#
loop_
_entity_poly.entity_id
_entity_poly.type
_entity_poly.pdbx_seq_one_letter_code
_entity_poly.pdbx_strand_id
1 'polypeptide(L)'
;VTPNDGITDGPYTEQSVTISNSPPTVLSVSVSPIAPSTLDTLTCTATSSDLDGDPVSLSYAWYKGGQLQSSTSSTISGPFQQSDVLTCRVTPDDGFDVGTYSEASVTIANTPPVVNSVSVSPSILYTDSIATATVSAIDPDGDALTYTFDWIVNDGSGAQLVQSNTTANLTDTLDGVSFFDRDDDVYVTVSANDSSTSTSLD
;
A
#
# COMPACT_ATOMS: atom_id res chain seq x y z
N VAL A 1 -6.60 30.96 56.87
CA VAL A 1 -6.58 30.76 58.33
C VAL A 1 -7.04 32.05 58.99
N THR A 2 -8.05 31.93 59.79
CA THR A 2 -8.56 33.06 60.60
C THR A 2 -7.94 32.93 62.00
N PRO A 3 -7.11 33.89 62.43
CA PRO A 3 -6.59 33.87 63.78
C PRO A 3 -7.73 34.13 64.76
N ASN A 4 -7.76 33.36 65.84
CA ASN A 4 -8.78 33.46 66.92
C ASN A 4 -8.08 33.42 68.28
N ASP A 5 -8.43 34.38 69.16
CA ASP A 5 -7.89 34.47 70.52
C ASP A 5 -8.73 33.77 71.58
N GLY A 6 -9.75 33.00 71.16
CA GLY A 6 -10.70 32.30 72.01
C GLY A 6 -11.95 33.12 72.33
N ILE A 7 -12.05 34.36 71.88
CA ILE A 7 -13.18 35.26 72.12
C ILE A 7 -13.78 35.73 70.80
N THR A 8 -12.95 36.19 69.88
CA THR A 8 -13.39 36.71 68.58
C THR A 8 -12.40 36.30 67.46
N ASP A 9 -12.91 36.14 66.25
CA ASP A 9 -12.12 35.92 65.07
C ASP A 9 -11.44 37.24 64.67
N GLY A 10 -10.14 37.14 64.42
CA GLY A 10 -9.38 38.29 63.89
C GLY A 10 -9.55 38.43 62.35
N PRO A 11 -9.07 39.53 61.76
CA PRO A 11 -9.10 39.72 60.34
C PRO A 11 -8.27 38.61 59.64
N TYR A 12 -8.78 38.10 58.50
CA TYR A 12 -8.10 37.10 57.71
C TYR A 12 -7.58 37.70 56.40
N THR A 13 -6.58 37.09 55.84
CA THR A 13 -6.11 37.35 54.47
C THR A 13 -6.26 36.10 53.63
N GLU A 14 -6.72 36.28 52.42
CA GLU A 14 -6.82 35.22 51.42
C GLU A 14 -5.81 35.45 50.32
N GLN A 15 -5.32 34.36 49.78
CA GLN A 15 -4.54 34.36 48.55
C GLN A 15 -5.08 33.28 47.67
N SER A 16 -5.34 33.58 46.41
CA SER A 16 -5.82 32.65 45.41
C SER A 16 -4.74 32.39 44.33
N VAL A 17 -4.81 31.22 43.76
CA VAL A 17 -4.06 30.85 42.57
C VAL A 17 -5.04 30.26 41.58
N THR A 18 -4.88 30.61 40.31
CA THR A 18 -5.68 30.01 39.20
C THR A 18 -4.93 28.84 38.65
N ILE A 19 -5.58 27.72 38.46
CA ILE A 19 -5.06 26.58 37.74
C ILE A 19 -5.31 26.83 36.24
N SER A 20 -4.26 26.70 35.45
CA SER A 20 -4.32 26.90 34.01
C SER A 20 -4.71 25.60 33.30
N ASN A 21 -5.22 25.72 32.07
CA ASN A 21 -5.47 24.61 31.19
C ASN A 21 -4.21 23.81 30.89
N SER A 22 -4.36 22.49 30.75
CA SER A 22 -3.32 21.57 30.31
C SER A 22 -3.59 21.18 28.84
N PRO A 23 -2.65 21.40 27.89
CA PRO A 23 -2.90 21.06 26.49
C PRO A 23 -3.13 19.56 26.30
N PRO A 24 -4.00 19.16 25.34
CA PRO A 24 -4.29 17.76 25.04
C PRO A 24 -3.10 17.04 24.42
N THR A 25 -3.07 15.71 24.52
CA THR A 25 -1.99 14.86 23.98
C THR A 25 -2.55 13.79 23.07
N VAL A 26 -1.79 13.44 22.00
CA VAL A 26 -2.05 12.26 21.16
C VAL A 26 -1.36 11.06 21.80
N LEU A 27 -2.13 10.01 22.11
CA LEU A 27 -1.62 8.78 22.73
C LEU A 27 -1.11 7.77 21.71
N SER A 28 -1.76 7.69 20.55
CA SER A 28 -1.36 6.82 19.46
C SER A 28 -1.76 7.38 18.09
N VAL A 29 -0.96 7.10 17.09
CA VAL A 29 -1.27 7.33 15.66
C VAL A 29 -0.88 6.08 14.90
N SER A 30 -1.70 5.66 13.94
CA SER A 30 -1.39 4.57 13.03
C SER A 30 -1.98 4.85 11.64
N VAL A 31 -1.34 4.32 10.60
CA VAL A 31 -1.83 4.34 9.23
C VAL A 31 -2.07 2.91 8.76
N SER A 32 -3.20 2.67 8.11
CA SER A 32 -3.53 1.37 7.52
C SER A 32 -3.98 1.52 6.06
N PRO A 33 -3.73 0.49 5.20
CA PRO A 33 -2.98 -0.72 5.47
C PRO A 33 -1.48 -0.44 5.75
N ILE A 34 -0.77 -1.39 6.38
CA ILE A 34 0.67 -1.24 6.72
C ILE A 34 1.60 -1.47 5.53
N ALA A 35 1.12 -2.13 4.48
CA ALA A 35 1.80 -2.34 3.20
C ALA A 35 0.82 -1.99 2.07
N PRO A 36 0.56 -0.70 1.85
CA PRO A 36 -0.40 -0.26 0.84
C PRO A 36 0.17 -0.35 -0.57
N SER A 37 -0.69 -0.65 -1.53
CA SER A 37 -0.42 -0.55 -2.96
C SER A 37 -0.70 0.86 -3.50
N THR A 38 -0.37 1.11 -4.77
CA THR A 38 -0.50 2.42 -5.42
C THR A 38 -1.92 2.96 -5.52
N LEU A 39 -2.94 2.09 -5.53
CA LEU A 39 -4.35 2.46 -5.66
C LEU A 39 -5.11 2.44 -4.33
N ASP A 40 -4.46 2.07 -3.24
CA ASP A 40 -5.12 1.96 -1.94
C ASP A 40 -5.56 3.31 -1.38
N THR A 41 -6.57 3.26 -0.52
CA THR A 41 -6.95 4.36 0.35
C THR A 41 -6.32 4.14 1.72
N LEU A 42 -5.51 5.10 2.16
CA LEU A 42 -4.91 5.09 3.48
C LEU A 42 -5.84 5.70 4.51
N THR A 43 -5.92 5.08 5.68
CA THR A 43 -6.68 5.57 6.83
C THR A 43 -5.75 5.82 8.00
N CYS A 44 -5.79 7.03 8.52
CA CYS A 44 -5.10 7.45 9.73
C CYS A 44 -6.03 7.32 10.93
N THR A 45 -5.60 6.59 11.95
CA THR A 45 -6.35 6.42 13.20
C THR A 45 -5.50 6.94 14.37
N ALA A 46 -6.12 7.70 15.27
CA ALA A 46 -5.44 8.24 16.43
C ALA A 46 -6.33 8.17 17.67
N THR A 47 -5.69 8.13 18.83
CA THR A 47 -6.32 8.29 20.15
C THR A 47 -5.67 9.46 20.87
N SER A 48 -6.45 10.16 21.69
CA SER A 48 -5.99 11.34 22.43
C SER A 48 -6.55 11.34 23.85
N SER A 49 -5.94 12.13 24.71
CA SER A 49 -6.44 12.43 26.05
C SER A 49 -6.13 13.85 26.43
N ASP A 50 -6.94 14.37 27.33
CA ASP A 50 -6.74 15.62 28.03
C ASP A 50 -6.68 15.39 29.54
N LEU A 51 -5.78 16.12 30.24
CA LEU A 51 -5.57 15.93 31.68
C LEU A 51 -6.69 16.58 32.51
N ASP A 52 -7.28 17.65 32.00
CA ASP A 52 -8.37 18.37 32.65
C ASP A 52 -9.74 17.73 32.35
N GLY A 53 -9.76 16.78 31.39
CA GLY A 53 -10.94 16.03 30.98
C GLY A 53 -11.76 16.74 29.90
N ASP A 54 -11.18 17.72 29.24
CA ASP A 54 -11.84 18.46 28.18
C ASP A 54 -11.99 17.63 26.91
N PRO A 55 -13.05 17.86 26.09
CA PRO A 55 -13.25 17.18 24.81
C PRO A 55 -12.15 17.51 23.81
N VAL A 56 -11.44 16.50 23.31
CA VAL A 56 -10.36 16.70 22.33
C VAL A 56 -10.87 16.49 20.92
N SER A 57 -10.67 17.49 20.05
CA SER A 57 -10.82 17.39 18.60
C SER A 57 -9.49 17.04 17.95
N LEU A 58 -9.51 16.27 16.83
CA LEU A 58 -8.32 15.88 16.08
C LEU A 58 -8.36 16.48 14.67
N SER A 59 -7.30 17.16 14.29
CA SER A 59 -7.07 17.61 12.90
C SER A 59 -6.00 16.75 12.24
N TYR A 60 -6.17 16.51 10.93
CA TYR A 60 -5.32 15.63 10.13
C TYR A 60 -4.62 16.42 9.02
N ALA A 61 -3.36 16.09 8.77
CA ALA A 61 -2.61 16.57 7.62
C ALA A 61 -1.77 15.43 7.04
N TRP A 62 -1.78 15.29 5.72
CA TRP A 62 -1.02 14.27 5.02
C TRP A 62 0.19 14.87 4.32
N TYR A 63 1.29 14.16 4.36
CA TYR A 63 2.54 14.51 3.67
C TYR A 63 2.98 13.35 2.79
N LYS A 64 3.45 13.67 1.59
CA LYS A 64 4.08 12.74 0.65
C LYS A 64 5.51 13.19 0.42
N GLY A 65 6.49 12.36 0.80
CA GLY A 65 7.90 12.74 0.72
C GLY A 65 8.23 14.07 1.41
N GLY A 66 7.55 14.38 2.53
CA GLY A 66 7.68 15.63 3.27
C GLY A 66 6.88 16.82 2.71
N GLN A 67 6.20 16.67 1.57
CA GLN A 67 5.36 17.71 0.98
C GLN A 67 3.90 17.58 1.43
N LEU A 68 3.33 18.68 1.94
CA LEU A 68 1.94 18.72 2.39
C LEU A 68 0.98 18.43 1.22
N GLN A 69 0.04 17.54 1.46
CA GLN A 69 -1.04 17.19 0.54
C GLN A 69 -2.30 18.00 0.86
N SER A 70 -3.23 18.07 -0.08
CA SER A 70 -4.48 18.83 0.08
C SER A 70 -5.51 18.17 0.99
N SER A 71 -5.37 16.88 1.31
CA SER A 71 -6.32 16.18 2.19
C SER A 71 -6.14 16.61 3.64
N THR A 72 -7.26 17.03 4.26
CA THR A 72 -7.38 17.30 5.71
C THR A 72 -8.25 16.25 6.42
N SER A 73 -8.66 15.20 5.70
CA SER A 73 -9.41 14.08 6.22
C SER A 73 -8.50 13.06 6.90
N SER A 74 -9.07 12.21 7.75
CA SER A 74 -8.38 11.03 8.27
C SER A 74 -8.03 10.00 7.18
N THR A 75 -8.43 10.22 5.92
CA THR A 75 -8.12 9.36 4.78
C THR A 75 -7.48 10.13 3.64
N ILE A 76 -6.62 9.43 2.87
CA ILE A 76 -6.08 9.90 1.60
C ILE A 76 -6.07 8.74 0.60
N SER A 77 -6.45 9.02 -0.65
CA SER A 77 -6.49 8.01 -1.73
C SER A 77 -5.45 8.31 -2.79
N GLY A 78 -4.95 7.25 -3.45
CA GLY A 78 -4.05 7.33 -4.60
C GLY A 78 -4.66 8.06 -5.82
N PRO A 79 -3.95 8.09 -6.94
CA PRO A 79 -2.81 7.20 -7.21
C PRO A 79 -1.51 7.66 -6.52
N PHE A 80 -0.85 6.70 -5.90
CA PHE A 80 0.50 6.88 -5.36
C PHE A 80 1.52 6.25 -6.33
N GLN A 81 2.80 6.35 -6.01
CA GLN A 81 3.87 5.64 -6.71
C GLN A 81 4.56 4.68 -5.74
N GLN A 82 5.07 3.57 -6.27
CA GLN A 82 5.92 2.67 -5.49
C GLN A 82 7.02 3.47 -4.76
N SER A 83 7.31 3.09 -3.54
CA SER A 83 8.30 3.76 -2.66
C SER A 83 7.90 5.17 -2.18
N ASP A 84 6.73 5.71 -2.53
CA ASP A 84 6.22 6.92 -1.88
C ASP A 84 6.10 6.70 -0.37
N VAL A 85 6.58 7.65 0.41
CA VAL A 85 6.38 7.68 1.86
C VAL A 85 5.24 8.63 2.19
N LEU A 86 4.13 8.09 2.69
CA LEU A 86 2.97 8.84 3.15
C LEU A 86 3.01 8.95 4.67
N THR A 87 2.94 10.19 5.18
CA THR A 87 2.93 10.49 6.62
C THR A 87 1.63 11.19 6.98
N CYS A 88 0.92 10.64 7.95
CA CYS A 88 -0.21 11.28 8.58
C CYS A 88 0.26 12.00 9.85
N ARG A 89 -0.02 13.29 9.94
CA ARG A 89 0.17 14.10 11.14
C ARG A 89 -1.19 14.36 11.76
N VAL A 90 -1.29 14.14 13.08
CA VAL A 90 -2.49 14.38 13.87
C VAL A 90 -2.18 15.41 14.95
N THR A 91 -2.97 16.47 15.00
CA THR A 91 -2.83 17.55 15.99
C THR A 91 -4.09 17.60 16.83
N PRO A 92 -3.97 17.50 18.18
CA PRO A 92 -5.11 17.55 19.09
C PRO A 92 -5.38 19.00 19.53
N ASP A 93 -6.64 19.32 19.80
CA ASP A 93 -7.13 20.63 20.24
C ASP A 93 -8.32 20.43 21.21
N ASP A 94 -8.27 21.01 22.40
CA ASP A 94 -9.33 20.91 23.43
C ASP A 94 -10.27 22.14 23.41
N GLY A 95 -10.05 23.05 22.48
CA GLY A 95 -10.80 24.31 22.37
C GLY A 95 -10.21 25.46 23.19
N PHE A 96 -9.20 25.22 24.01
CA PHE A 96 -8.44 26.23 24.77
C PHE A 96 -7.00 26.30 24.30
N ASP A 97 -6.35 25.14 24.14
CA ASP A 97 -4.96 25.02 23.68
C ASP A 97 -4.82 23.92 22.64
N VAL A 98 -3.84 24.09 21.74
CA VAL A 98 -3.45 23.10 20.75
C VAL A 98 -2.28 22.29 21.30
N GLY A 99 -2.45 20.96 21.38
CA GLY A 99 -1.41 20.07 21.84
C GLY A 99 -0.34 19.77 20.77
N THR A 100 0.70 19.06 21.18
CA THR A 100 1.78 18.65 20.28
C THR A 100 1.25 17.56 19.33
N TYR A 101 1.55 17.70 18.02
CA TYR A 101 1.19 16.71 17.01
C TYR A 101 1.97 15.40 17.18
N SER A 102 1.41 14.32 16.66
CA SER A 102 2.07 13.02 16.47
C SER A 102 1.91 12.57 15.02
N GLU A 103 2.81 11.69 14.56
CA GLU A 103 2.87 11.22 13.18
C GLU A 103 3.00 9.71 13.09
N ALA A 104 2.45 9.16 12.00
CA ALA A 104 2.73 7.79 11.55
C ALA A 104 2.91 7.77 10.03
N SER A 105 3.77 6.89 9.55
CA SER A 105 4.11 6.81 8.13
C SER A 105 3.98 5.38 7.62
N VAL A 106 3.66 5.26 6.31
CA VAL A 106 3.74 4.01 5.55
C VAL A 106 4.46 4.27 4.25
N THR A 107 5.09 3.22 3.72
CA THR A 107 5.71 3.23 2.38
C THR A 107 4.83 2.44 1.43
N ILE A 108 4.56 2.99 0.24
CA ILE A 108 3.80 2.31 -0.81
C ILE A 108 4.63 1.15 -1.33
N ALA A 109 4.06 -0.05 -1.24
CA ALA A 109 4.67 -1.28 -1.72
C ALA A 109 4.51 -1.43 -3.23
N ASN A 110 5.33 -2.30 -3.83
CA ASN A 110 5.14 -2.74 -5.20
C ASN A 110 3.81 -3.45 -5.38
N THR A 111 3.17 -3.23 -6.52
CA THR A 111 1.95 -3.93 -6.94
C THR A 111 2.32 -4.88 -8.08
N PRO A 112 2.16 -6.20 -7.93
CA PRO A 112 2.53 -7.15 -8.96
C PRO A 112 1.80 -6.91 -10.28
N PRO A 113 2.42 -7.27 -11.43
CA PRO A 113 1.78 -7.17 -12.73
C PRO A 113 0.60 -8.12 -12.88
N VAL A 114 -0.32 -7.77 -13.77
CA VAL A 114 -1.51 -8.56 -14.11
C VAL A 114 -1.46 -8.97 -15.57
N VAL A 115 -1.48 -10.28 -15.84
CA VAL A 115 -1.67 -10.82 -17.20
C VAL A 115 -3.16 -10.76 -17.54
N ASN A 116 -3.52 -9.96 -18.55
CA ASN A 116 -4.90 -9.76 -18.97
C ASN A 116 -5.36 -10.86 -19.94
N SER A 117 -4.48 -11.27 -20.86
CA SER A 117 -4.79 -12.31 -21.83
C SER A 117 -3.53 -12.94 -22.42
N VAL A 118 -3.67 -14.20 -22.82
CA VAL A 118 -2.73 -14.93 -23.64
C VAL A 118 -3.47 -15.52 -24.83
N SER A 119 -2.91 -15.46 -26.02
CA SER A 119 -3.46 -16.07 -27.23
C SER A 119 -2.39 -16.80 -28.00
N VAL A 120 -2.78 -17.88 -28.70
CA VAL A 120 -1.91 -18.62 -29.61
C VAL A 120 -2.45 -18.51 -31.04
N SER A 121 -1.58 -18.27 -31.97
CA SER A 121 -1.88 -18.16 -33.40
C SER A 121 -0.88 -18.98 -34.25
N PRO A 122 -1.34 -19.60 -35.34
CA PRO A 122 -2.70 -19.68 -35.85
C PRO A 122 -3.57 -20.62 -34.95
N SER A 123 -4.89 -20.51 -35.07
CA SER A 123 -5.85 -21.35 -34.31
C SER A 123 -5.89 -22.82 -34.77
N ILE A 124 -5.30 -23.12 -35.91
CA ILE A 124 -5.09 -24.47 -36.43
C ILE A 124 -3.61 -24.62 -36.70
N LEU A 125 -2.97 -25.58 -36.06
CA LEU A 125 -1.56 -25.92 -36.20
C LEU A 125 -1.40 -27.20 -37.03
N TYR A 126 -0.38 -27.26 -37.84
CA TYR A 126 0.12 -28.45 -38.51
C TYR A 126 1.54 -28.72 -38.02
N THR A 127 2.03 -29.94 -38.18
CA THR A 127 3.37 -30.37 -37.73
C THR A 127 4.52 -29.44 -38.17
N ASP A 128 4.36 -28.75 -39.31
CA ASP A 128 5.33 -27.77 -39.82
C ASP A 128 4.98 -26.31 -39.49
N SER A 129 3.98 -26.08 -38.67
CA SER A 129 3.55 -24.72 -38.28
C SER A 129 4.47 -24.12 -37.22
N ILE A 130 4.54 -22.79 -37.21
CA ILE A 130 5.09 -22.05 -36.08
C ILE A 130 3.91 -21.56 -35.22
N ALA A 131 3.83 -22.02 -34.01
CA ALA A 131 2.91 -21.48 -33.01
C ALA A 131 3.47 -20.20 -32.44
N THR A 132 2.67 -19.12 -32.43
CA THR A 132 3.05 -17.83 -31.84
C THR A 132 2.13 -17.51 -30.68
N ALA A 133 2.69 -17.39 -29.49
CA ALA A 133 2.00 -16.87 -28.31
C ALA A 133 2.09 -15.34 -28.29
N THR A 134 1.01 -14.68 -27.89
CA THR A 134 0.97 -13.24 -27.65
C THR A 134 0.38 -12.99 -26.26
N VAL A 135 1.04 -12.18 -25.44
CA VAL A 135 0.59 -11.79 -24.10
C VAL A 135 0.17 -10.33 -24.07
N SER A 136 -0.86 -10.04 -23.26
CA SER A 136 -1.21 -8.69 -22.84
C SER A 136 -1.18 -8.63 -21.32
N ALA A 137 -0.39 -7.73 -20.76
CA ALA A 137 -0.27 -7.52 -19.34
C ALA A 137 -0.09 -6.03 -19.03
N ILE A 138 -0.42 -5.65 -17.80
CA ILE A 138 -0.21 -4.30 -17.27
C ILE A 138 0.46 -4.40 -15.91
N ASP A 139 1.24 -3.38 -15.60
CA ASP A 139 1.74 -3.15 -14.25
C ASP A 139 1.08 -1.89 -13.68
N PRO A 140 0.45 -1.96 -12.47
CA PRO A 140 -0.21 -0.80 -11.86
C PRO A 140 0.75 0.33 -11.47
N ASP A 141 2.02 0.01 -11.21
CA ASP A 141 3.06 0.96 -10.86
C ASP A 141 3.75 1.56 -12.09
N GLY A 142 3.52 0.95 -13.26
CA GLY A 142 4.10 1.34 -14.54
C GLY A 142 5.51 0.79 -14.75
N ASP A 143 5.88 -0.25 -14.03
CA ASP A 143 7.18 -0.89 -14.12
C ASP A 143 7.36 -1.65 -15.44
N ALA A 144 8.62 -1.80 -15.85
CA ALA A 144 8.96 -2.55 -17.06
C ALA A 144 8.79 -4.05 -16.81
N LEU A 145 8.05 -4.72 -17.71
CA LEU A 145 7.73 -6.13 -17.58
C LEU A 145 8.67 -7.02 -18.40
N THR A 146 8.94 -8.19 -17.83
CA THR A 146 9.48 -9.36 -18.54
C THR A 146 8.47 -10.49 -18.47
N TYR A 147 8.46 -11.34 -19.50
CA TYR A 147 7.50 -12.43 -19.65
C TYR A 147 8.25 -13.75 -19.74
N THR A 148 7.78 -14.75 -19.02
CA THR A 148 8.25 -16.14 -19.18
C THR A 148 7.16 -16.92 -19.88
N PHE A 149 7.49 -17.44 -21.08
CA PHE A 149 6.64 -18.30 -21.89
C PHE A 149 7.09 -19.73 -21.69
N ASP A 150 6.22 -20.56 -21.11
CA ASP A 150 6.43 -21.98 -20.91
C ASP A 150 5.52 -22.77 -21.87
N TRP A 151 6.12 -23.29 -22.94
CA TRP A 151 5.42 -24.10 -23.93
C TRP A 151 5.37 -25.56 -23.50
N ILE A 152 4.19 -26.12 -23.59
CA ILE A 152 3.88 -27.45 -23.11
C ILE A 152 3.20 -28.21 -24.23
N VAL A 153 3.68 -29.44 -24.49
CA VAL A 153 3.11 -30.36 -25.47
C VAL A 153 2.64 -31.63 -24.74
N ASN A 154 1.45 -32.07 -25.08
CA ASN A 154 0.92 -33.36 -24.59
C ASN A 154 0.69 -34.29 -25.80
N ASP A 155 1.53 -35.28 -25.94
CA ASP A 155 1.50 -36.32 -26.98
C ASP A 155 0.62 -37.54 -26.63
N GLY A 156 -0.22 -37.41 -25.60
CA GLY A 156 -1.06 -38.48 -25.07
C GLY A 156 -0.37 -39.36 -24.02
N SER A 157 0.94 -39.23 -23.83
CA SER A 157 1.69 -39.88 -22.72
C SER A 157 1.79 -39.01 -21.48
N GLY A 158 1.51 -37.72 -21.62
CA GLY A 158 1.53 -36.71 -20.55
C GLY A 158 2.06 -35.37 -21.03
N ALA A 159 1.66 -34.31 -20.34
CA ALA A 159 2.09 -32.94 -20.64
C ALA A 159 3.58 -32.73 -20.29
N GLN A 160 4.37 -32.23 -21.24
CA GLN A 160 5.79 -32.01 -21.09
C GLN A 160 6.12 -30.53 -21.41
N LEU A 161 6.91 -29.87 -20.55
CA LEU A 161 7.51 -28.58 -20.87
C LEU A 161 8.59 -28.79 -21.93
N VAL A 162 8.39 -28.22 -23.13
CA VAL A 162 9.31 -28.39 -24.28
C VAL A 162 10.18 -27.18 -24.52
N GLN A 163 9.71 -25.99 -24.14
CA GLN A 163 10.47 -24.75 -24.22
C GLN A 163 10.07 -23.80 -23.12
N SER A 164 11.05 -23.11 -22.52
CA SER A 164 10.85 -21.99 -21.60
C SER A 164 11.71 -20.83 -22.05
N ASN A 165 11.11 -19.66 -22.24
CA ASN A 165 11.81 -18.46 -22.71
C ASN A 165 11.36 -17.24 -21.90
N THR A 166 12.34 -16.49 -21.36
CA THR A 166 12.08 -15.23 -20.65
C THR A 166 12.57 -14.06 -21.51
N THR A 167 11.67 -13.12 -21.80
CA THR A 167 11.91 -12.00 -22.70
C THR A 167 11.09 -10.78 -22.30
N ALA A 168 11.49 -9.59 -22.74
CA ALA A 168 10.68 -8.37 -22.68
C ALA A 168 9.69 -8.24 -23.86
N ASN A 169 9.74 -9.16 -24.84
CA ASN A 169 8.82 -9.14 -25.98
C ASN A 169 7.44 -9.66 -25.56
N LEU A 170 6.41 -9.11 -26.17
CA LEU A 170 5.03 -9.54 -25.99
C LEU A 170 4.68 -10.85 -26.71
N THR A 171 5.63 -11.44 -27.44
CA THR A 171 5.44 -12.64 -28.23
C THR A 171 6.61 -13.60 -28.08
N ASP A 172 6.29 -14.89 -28.17
CA ASP A 172 7.24 -15.98 -28.29
C ASP A 172 6.72 -17.04 -29.26
N THR A 173 7.60 -17.90 -29.77
CA THR A 173 7.25 -18.88 -30.81
C THR A 173 7.76 -20.26 -30.48
N LEU A 174 6.97 -21.29 -30.87
CA LEU A 174 7.34 -22.68 -30.86
C LEU A 174 7.33 -23.25 -32.28
N ASP A 175 8.41 -23.91 -32.68
CA ASP A 175 8.56 -24.55 -33.99
C ASP A 175 7.96 -25.97 -33.98
N GLY A 176 6.91 -26.20 -34.78
CA GLY A 176 6.24 -27.48 -34.86
C GLY A 176 7.14 -28.62 -35.32
N VAL A 177 7.99 -28.37 -36.30
CA VAL A 177 8.92 -29.41 -36.84
C VAL A 177 9.77 -30.03 -35.72
N SER A 178 10.07 -29.25 -34.68
CA SER A 178 10.96 -29.66 -33.61
C SER A 178 10.21 -30.21 -32.37
N PHE A 179 8.95 -29.82 -32.17
CA PHE A 179 8.34 -30.00 -30.83
C PHE A 179 6.97 -30.67 -30.81
N PHE A 180 6.20 -30.70 -31.91
CA PHE A 180 4.88 -31.34 -31.88
C PHE A 180 4.51 -32.04 -33.20
N ASP A 181 3.69 -33.07 -33.07
CA ASP A 181 3.20 -33.89 -34.17
C ASP A 181 1.67 -33.83 -34.27
N ARG A 182 1.14 -34.64 -35.23
CA ARG A 182 -0.31 -34.77 -35.36
C ARG A 182 -0.92 -35.43 -34.11
N ASP A 183 -2.05 -34.90 -33.69
CA ASP A 183 -2.84 -35.31 -32.53
C ASP A 183 -2.24 -34.87 -31.15
N ASP A 184 -1.14 -34.10 -31.14
CA ASP A 184 -0.62 -33.46 -29.93
C ASP A 184 -1.46 -32.25 -29.53
N ASP A 185 -1.60 -32.00 -28.21
CA ASP A 185 -2.15 -30.77 -27.65
C ASP A 185 -1.02 -29.81 -27.30
N VAL A 186 -1.02 -28.61 -27.90
CA VAL A 186 -0.02 -27.55 -27.64
C VAL A 186 -0.65 -26.41 -26.88
N TYR A 187 -0.05 -26.04 -25.77
CA TYR A 187 -0.46 -24.87 -25.00
C TYR A 187 0.73 -24.16 -24.37
N VAL A 188 0.53 -22.91 -23.97
CA VAL A 188 1.52 -22.05 -23.34
C VAL A 188 0.97 -21.46 -22.06
N THR A 189 1.78 -21.45 -21.00
CA THR A 189 1.54 -20.61 -19.84
C THR A 189 2.47 -19.42 -19.87
N VAL A 190 1.96 -18.23 -19.50
CA VAL A 190 2.75 -17.02 -19.49
C VAL A 190 2.65 -16.36 -18.12
N SER A 191 3.80 -16.07 -17.52
CA SER A 191 3.90 -15.25 -16.33
C SER A 191 4.55 -13.91 -16.66
N ALA A 192 4.15 -12.85 -15.98
CA ALA A 192 4.75 -11.53 -16.07
C ALA A 192 5.50 -11.23 -14.77
N ASN A 193 6.63 -10.54 -14.87
CA ASN A 193 7.45 -10.12 -13.75
C ASN A 193 7.95 -8.68 -13.99
N ASP A 194 7.85 -7.84 -12.97
CA ASP A 194 8.20 -6.42 -12.96
C ASP A 194 9.64 -6.14 -12.51
N SER A 195 10.44 -7.18 -12.29
CA SER A 195 11.81 -7.09 -11.74
C SER A 195 11.95 -6.43 -10.36
N SER A 196 10.85 -6.04 -9.72
CA SER A 196 10.92 -5.66 -8.32
C SER A 196 11.15 -6.92 -7.50
N THR A 197 12.26 -6.93 -6.75
CA THR A 197 12.55 -8.01 -5.81
C THR A 197 11.51 -7.96 -4.70
N SER A 198 10.39 -8.64 -4.87
CA SER A 198 9.59 -9.10 -3.74
C SER A 198 10.44 -10.13 -3.02
N THR A 199 11.08 -9.75 -1.92
CA THR A 199 11.50 -10.75 -0.93
C THR A 199 10.20 -11.41 -0.49
N SER A 200 9.94 -12.62 -1.00
CA SER A 200 8.92 -13.49 -0.45
C SER A 200 9.29 -13.71 1.02
N LEU A 201 8.48 -13.18 1.91
CA LEU A 201 8.45 -13.65 3.29
C LEU A 201 7.79 -15.04 3.23
N ASP A 202 8.61 -16.07 3.51
CA ASP A 202 8.14 -17.43 3.80
C ASP A 202 7.16 -17.43 4.99
#